data_a7ce6a8eb3000fc9a573235147723a35
#
_entry.id   a7ce6a8eb3000fc9a573235147723a35
#
_cell.length_a   1.000
_cell.length_b   1.000
_cell.length_c   1.000
_cell.angle_alpha   90.00
_cell.angle_beta   90.00
_cell.angle_gamma   90.00
#
_symmetry.space_group_name_H-M   'P 1'
#
loop_
_entity.id
_entity.type
_entity.pdbx_description
1 polymer ?
#
loop_
_entity_poly.entity_id
_entity_poly.type
_entity_poly.pdbx_seq_one_letter_code
_entity_poly.pdbx_strand_id
1 'polypeptide(L)'
;MKKLILIFAIALLSYGSYAQNSIFEKFEEMDEVSTVVVTQEAFKMLAKFKGGGEEGQEYFEMVKDLTSFRVFTTENLSIAKEMENVISKYLKSSKLTELMRVKDKDTNVKIYVKEGNNDNYVSELLMYVNGVGKYVNNADSPMKAESVILSLTGNIDLNKISKLTEAHIPDSGKHLKKQ
;
A
#
# COMPACT_ATOMS: atom_id res chain seq x y z
N MET A 1 -21.83 39.65 -7.20
CA MET A 1 -21.03 38.78 -8.10
C MET A 1 -19.77 38.24 -7.44
N LYS A 2 -18.95 39.04 -6.73
CA LYS A 2 -17.70 38.53 -6.07
C LYS A 2 -17.95 37.46 -5.00
N LYS A 3 -19.06 37.49 -4.25
CA LYS A 3 -19.39 36.45 -3.22
C LYS A 3 -19.80 35.11 -3.83
N LEU A 4 -20.45 35.11 -5.00
CA LEU A 4 -20.80 33.87 -5.73
C LEU A 4 -19.58 33.16 -6.32
N ILE A 5 -18.57 33.91 -6.77
CA ILE A 5 -17.32 33.36 -7.28
C ILE A 5 -16.53 32.68 -6.16
N LEU A 6 -16.56 33.24 -4.93
CA LEU A 6 -15.87 32.67 -3.77
C LEU A 6 -16.50 31.33 -3.34
N ILE A 7 -17.82 31.21 -3.36
CA ILE A 7 -18.54 29.97 -3.03
C ILE A 7 -18.25 28.88 -4.08
N PHE A 8 -18.16 29.25 -5.34
CA PHE A 8 -17.84 28.31 -6.42
C PHE A 8 -16.39 27.80 -6.35
N ALA A 9 -15.45 28.67 -5.91
CA ALA A 9 -14.04 28.30 -5.74
C ALA A 9 -13.84 27.31 -4.56
N ILE A 10 -14.63 27.43 -3.49
CA ILE A 10 -14.56 26.51 -2.33
C ILE A 10 -15.16 25.14 -2.68
N ALA A 11 -16.18 25.08 -3.54
CA ALA A 11 -16.79 23.82 -3.98
C ALA A 11 -15.85 22.96 -4.86
N LEU A 12 -14.89 23.57 -5.55
CA LEU A 12 -13.92 22.86 -6.40
C LEU A 12 -12.75 22.22 -5.61
N LEU A 13 -12.55 22.57 -4.34
CA LEU A 13 -11.47 22.01 -3.52
C LEU A 13 -11.80 20.65 -2.89
N SER A 14 -13.05 20.19 -2.97
CA SER A 14 -13.51 18.97 -2.29
C SER A 14 -13.36 17.68 -3.12
N TYR A 15 -12.94 17.74 -4.36
CA TYR A 15 -12.90 16.57 -5.26
C TYR A 15 -11.59 15.76 -5.23
N GLY A 16 -10.60 16.18 -4.45
CA GLY A 16 -9.26 15.57 -4.46
C GLY A 16 -9.16 14.19 -3.78
N SER A 17 -10.14 13.81 -2.95
CA SER A 17 -10.02 12.60 -2.11
C SER A 17 -10.65 11.34 -2.72
N TYR A 18 -11.52 11.48 -3.72
CA TYR A 18 -12.22 10.36 -4.35
C TYR A 18 -11.47 9.73 -5.53
N ALA A 19 -10.51 10.42 -6.11
CA ALA A 19 -9.78 9.93 -7.30
C ALA A 19 -8.88 8.72 -7.02
N GLN A 20 -8.51 8.50 -5.76
CA GLN A 20 -7.58 7.43 -5.36
C GLN A 20 -8.24 6.05 -5.34
N ASN A 21 -9.50 5.97 -4.94
CA ASN A 21 -10.22 4.69 -4.87
C ASN A 21 -10.55 4.11 -6.24
N SER A 22 -10.88 4.96 -7.21
CA SER A 22 -11.37 4.54 -8.53
C SER A 22 -10.31 3.89 -9.43
N ILE A 23 -9.03 4.21 -9.22
CA ILE A 23 -7.97 3.76 -10.15
C ILE A 23 -7.66 2.26 -10.01
N PHE A 24 -7.87 1.67 -8.83
CA PHE A 24 -7.67 0.25 -8.58
C PHE A 24 -8.97 -0.56 -8.61
N GLU A 25 -10.14 0.07 -8.57
CA GLU A 25 -11.46 -0.61 -8.55
C GLU A 25 -11.63 -1.59 -9.70
N LYS A 26 -11.09 -1.27 -10.88
CA LYS A 26 -11.16 -2.17 -12.03
C LYS A 26 -10.53 -3.54 -11.78
N PHE A 27 -9.54 -3.64 -10.88
CA PHE A 27 -8.90 -4.91 -10.53
C PHE A 27 -9.72 -5.73 -9.56
N GLU A 28 -10.64 -5.11 -8.81
CA GLU A 28 -11.56 -5.78 -7.90
C GLU A 28 -12.59 -6.65 -8.65
N GLU A 29 -12.89 -6.28 -9.91
CA GLU A 29 -13.89 -6.95 -10.77
C GLU A 29 -13.27 -7.99 -11.72
N MET A 30 -11.94 -8.15 -11.75
CA MET A 30 -11.26 -9.07 -12.65
C MET A 30 -11.14 -10.47 -12.04
N ASP A 31 -11.67 -11.50 -12.72
CA ASP A 31 -11.64 -12.90 -12.26
C ASP A 31 -10.21 -13.44 -12.01
N GLU A 32 -9.22 -12.98 -12.77
CA GLU A 32 -7.82 -13.42 -12.67
C GLU A 32 -6.97 -12.55 -11.73
N VAL A 33 -7.62 -11.74 -10.89
CA VAL A 33 -7.00 -10.93 -9.84
C VAL A 33 -7.52 -11.35 -8.48
N SER A 34 -6.63 -11.87 -7.65
CA SER A 34 -6.93 -12.07 -6.24
C SER A 34 -6.89 -10.74 -5.52
N THR A 35 -7.98 -10.39 -4.87
CA THR A 35 -8.15 -9.08 -4.22
C THR A 35 -8.43 -9.24 -2.73
N VAL A 36 -7.72 -8.45 -1.91
CA VAL A 36 -8.01 -8.25 -0.49
C VAL A 36 -8.30 -6.77 -0.28
N VAL A 37 -9.45 -6.46 0.29
CA VAL A 37 -9.84 -5.08 0.66
C VAL A 37 -10.22 -5.05 2.13
N VAL A 38 -9.55 -4.20 2.90
CA VAL A 38 -9.89 -3.90 4.30
C VAL A 38 -10.27 -2.43 4.39
N THR A 39 -11.49 -2.17 4.82
CA THR A 39 -12.06 -0.81 4.91
C THR A 39 -11.74 -0.16 6.25
N GLN A 40 -11.98 1.15 6.35
CA GLN A 40 -11.85 1.89 7.60
C GLN A 40 -12.75 1.33 8.70
N GLU A 41 -13.95 0.89 8.36
CA GLU A 41 -14.90 0.28 9.30
C GLU A 41 -14.34 -1.02 9.88
N ALA A 42 -13.69 -1.85 9.04
CA ALA A 42 -13.03 -3.07 9.50
C ALA A 42 -11.86 -2.74 10.46
N PHE A 43 -11.04 -1.74 10.16
CA PHE A 43 -9.97 -1.31 11.06
C PHE A 43 -10.52 -0.78 12.39
N LYS A 44 -11.58 0.04 12.37
CA LYS A 44 -12.26 0.51 13.58
C LYS A 44 -12.85 -0.63 14.41
N MET A 45 -13.33 -1.68 13.76
CA MET A 45 -13.82 -2.88 14.42
C MET A 45 -12.67 -3.67 15.06
N LEU A 46 -11.59 -3.89 14.33
CA LEU A 46 -10.38 -4.54 14.85
C LEU A 46 -9.81 -3.80 16.07
N ALA A 47 -9.74 -2.46 16.02
CA ALA A 47 -9.25 -1.64 17.12
C ALA A 47 -10.11 -1.73 18.40
N LYS A 48 -11.34 -2.23 18.33
CA LYS A 48 -12.20 -2.46 19.50
C LYS A 48 -11.97 -3.85 20.15
N PHE A 49 -11.31 -4.75 19.48
CA PHE A 49 -10.95 -6.05 20.04
C PHE A 49 -9.85 -5.90 21.08
N LYS A 50 -10.16 -6.14 22.34
CA LYS A 50 -9.19 -6.13 23.47
C LYS A 50 -8.52 -7.50 23.68
N GLY A 51 -8.29 -8.24 22.61
CA GLY A 51 -7.64 -9.56 22.66
C GLY A 51 -6.18 -9.49 22.22
N GLY A 52 -5.33 -10.42 22.68
CA GLY A 52 -3.96 -10.56 22.18
C GLY A 52 -2.84 -10.02 23.08
N GLY A 53 -3.13 -9.63 24.34
CA GLY A 53 -2.10 -9.11 25.24
C GLY A 53 -1.52 -7.77 24.80
N GLU A 54 -0.29 -7.44 25.28
CA GLU A 54 0.40 -6.18 24.97
C GLU A 54 0.71 -6.05 23.47
N GLU A 55 1.18 -7.13 22.83
CA GLU A 55 1.45 -7.15 21.40
C GLU A 55 0.19 -6.87 20.55
N GLY A 56 -0.94 -7.48 20.90
CA GLY A 56 -2.22 -7.23 20.23
C GLY A 56 -2.66 -5.78 20.33
N GLN A 57 -2.44 -5.13 21.48
CA GLN A 57 -2.76 -3.71 21.66
C GLN A 57 -1.90 -2.82 20.78
N GLU A 58 -0.61 -3.11 20.63
CA GLU A 58 0.29 -2.33 19.76
C GLU A 58 -0.16 -2.41 18.27
N TYR A 59 -0.56 -3.60 17.80
CA TYR A 59 -1.14 -3.75 16.46
C TYR A 59 -2.45 -2.96 16.29
N PHE A 60 -3.33 -2.98 17.26
CA PHE A 60 -4.60 -2.24 17.19
C PHE A 60 -4.38 -0.72 17.16
N GLU A 61 -3.44 -0.22 17.97
CA GLU A 61 -3.06 1.19 17.95
C GLU A 61 -2.45 1.63 16.61
N MET A 62 -1.83 0.73 15.89
CA MET A 62 -1.26 1.00 14.57
C MET A 62 -2.32 1.06 13.47
N VAL A 63 -3.32 0.17 13.53
CA VAL A 63 -4.31 0.05 12.44
C VAL A 63 -5.51 0.98 12.61
N LYS A 64 -5.76 1.54 13.80
CA LYS A 64 -6.94 2.37 14.07
C LYS A 64 -7.07 3.62 13.18
N ASP A 65 -5.93 4.17 12.76
CA ASP A 65 -5.85 5.38 11.96
C ASP A 65 -5.74 5.10 10.45
N LEU A 66 -5.81 3.83 10.06
CA LEU A 66 -5.87 3.42 8.67
C LEU A 66 -7.27 3.61 8.08
N THR A 67 -7.33 3.98 6.82
CA THR A 67 -8.59 4.19 6.09
C THR A 67 -8.86 3.11 5.06
N SER A 68 -7.82 2.53 4.47
CA SER A 68 -7.95 1.42 3.52
C SER A 68 -6.65 0.64 3.42
N PHE A 69 -6.78 -0.67 3.27
CA PHE A 69 -5.70 -1.56 2.86
C PHE A 69 -6.21 -2.40 1.70
N ARG A 70 -5.47 -2.44 0.60
CA ARG A 70 -5.81 -3.19 -0.61
C ARG A 70 -4.60 -3.94 -1.10
N VAL A 71 -4.83 -5.19 -1.50
CA VAL A 71 -3.83 -6.01 -2.16
C VAL A 71 -4.46 -6.60 -3.41
N PHE A 72 -3.77 -6.48 -4.53
CA PHE A 72 -4.15 -7.08 -5.81
C PHE A 72 -3.00 -7.97 -6.27
N THR A 73 -3.30 -9.20 -6.58
CA THR A 73 -2.31 -10.18 -7.03
C THR A 73 -2.80 -10.87 -8.28
N THR A 74 -1.95 -11.02 -9.29
CA THR A 74 -2.26 -11.76 -10.51
C THR A 74 -1.10 -12.66 -10.92
N GLU A 75 -1.44 -13.82 -11.51
CA GLU A 75 -0.51 -14.71 -12.21
C GLU A 75 -0.50 -14.45 -13.73
N ASN A 76 -1.45 -13.64 -14.23
CA ASN A 76 -1.60 -13.36 -15.64
C ASN A 76 -0.66 -12.22 -16.07
N LEU A 77 0.25 -12.52 -17.00
CA LEU A 77 1.22 -11.56 -17.55
C LEU A 77 0.58 -10.34 -18.23
N SER A 78 -0.58 -10.51 -18.87
CA SER A 78 -1.30 -9.41 -19.53
C SER A 78 -1.85 -8.44 -18.50
N ILE A 79 -2.46 -8.99 -17.43
CA ILE A 79 -2.99 -8.19 -16.32
C ILE A 79 -1.85 -7.54 -15.52
N ALA A 80 -0.73 -8.26 -15.32
CA ALA A 80 0.46 -7.69 -14.68
C ALA A 80 0.97 -6.45 -15.42
N LYS A 81 0.97 -6.50 -16.77
CA LYS A 81 1.34 -5.36 -17.62
C LYS A 81 0.31 -4.21 -17.54
N GLU A 82 -0.95 -4.53 -17.39
CA GLU A 82 -1.99 -3.54 -17.15
C GLU A 82 -1.84 -2.87 -15.78
N MET A 83 -1.54 -3.64 -14.73
CA MET A 83 -1.20 -3.13 -13.40
C MET A 83 -0.02 -2.15 -13.45
N GLU A 84 1.05 -2.49 -14.17
CA GLU A 84 2.20 -1.60 -14.37
C GLU A 84 1.80 -0.27 -15.04
N ASN A 85 0.95 -0.32 -16.07
CA ASN A 85 0.46 0.87 -16.76
C ASN A 85 -0.38 1.75 -15.83
N VAL A 86 -1.24 1.15 -15.01
CA VAL A 86 -2.07 1.88 -14.03
C VAL A 86 -1.20 2.56 -12.99
N ILE A 87 -0.26 1.83 -12.39
CA ILE A 87 0.71 2.41 -11.45
C ILE A 87 1.46 3.57 -12.08
N SER A 88 1.98 3.39 -13.30
CA SER A 88 2.71 4.44 -14.01
C SER A 88 1.89 5.70 -14.25
N LYS A 89 0.61 5.56 -14.57
CA LYS A 89 -0.32 6.69 -14.72
C LYS A 89 -0.62 7.35 -13.37
N TYR A 90 -0.84 6.54 -12.34
CA TYR A 90 -1.11 7.03 -11.00
C TYR A 90 0.05 7.85 -10.44
N LEU A 91 1.28 7.37 -10.57
CA LEU A 91 2.48 8.08 -10.12
C LEU A 91 2.67 9.44 -10.80
N LYS A 92 2.22 9.59 -12.08
CA LYS A 92 2.29 10.88 -12.79
C LYS A 92 1.28 11.91 -12.27
N SER A 93 0.15 11.46 -11.74
CA SER A 93 -0.94 12.32 -11.25
C SER A 93 -0.94 12.50 -9.74
N SER A 94 -0.30 11.59 -9.01
CA SER A 94 -0.21 11.59 -7.54
C SER A 94 1.06 12.35 -7.08
N LYS A 95 1.04 12.78 -5.82
CA LYS A 95 2.21 13.38 -5.16
C LYS A 95 3.01 12.33 -4.39
N LEU A 96 3.14 11.12 -4.95
CA LEU A 96 3.90 10.03 -4.36
C LEU A 96 5.39 10.19 -4.67
N THR A 97 6.21 10.03 -3.65
CA THR A 97 7.68 10.03 -3.75
C THR A 97 8.18 8.59 -3.62
N GLU A 98 9.14 8.20 -4.46
CA GLU A 98 9.77 6.89 -4.34
C GLU A 98 10.61 6.83 -3.06
N LEU A 99 10.27 5.90 -2.17
CA LEU A 99 10.98 5.66 -0.93
C LEU A 99 12.09 4.62 -1.12
N MET A 100 11.79 3.56 -1.86
CA MET A 100 12.71 2.44 -2.05
C MET A 100 12.48 1.76 -3.41
N ARG A 101 13.57 1.28 -3.99
CA ARG A 101 13.54 0.41 -5.16
C ARG A 101 14.54 -0.72 -4.95
N VAL A 102 14.07 -1.95 -5.14
CA VAL A 102 14.91 -3.13 -5.19
C VAL A 102 14.72 -3.77 -6.56
N LYS A 103 15.84 -4.06 -7.24
CA LYS A 103 15.85 -4.78 -8.50
C LYS A 103 16.79 -5.97 -8.36
N ASP A 104 16.24 -7.16 -8.49
CA ASP A 104 17.01 -8.39 -8.52
C ASP A 104 16.55 -9.26 -9.69
N LYS A 105 17.47 -9.45 -10.66
CA LYS A 105 17.23 -10.17 -11.92
C LYS A 105 15.92 -9.69 -12.59
N ASP A 106 14.88 -10.51 -12.48
CA ASP A 106 13.57 -10.27 -13.12
C ASP A 106 12.55 -9.63 -12.17
N THR A 107 12.82 -9.60 -10.85
CA THR A 107 11.93 -9.03 -9.85
C THR A 107 12.26 -7.57 -9.58
N ASN A 108 11.23 -6.74 -9.59
CA ASN A 108 11.31 -5.34 -9.25
C ASN A 108 10.32 -5.02 -8.12
N VAL A 109 10.82 -4.49 -7.02
CA VAL A 109 10.02 -3.95 -5.92
C VAL A 109 10.20 -2.45 -5.90
N LYS A 110 9.11 -1.72 -5.86
CA LYS A 110 9.10 -0.26 -5.74
C LYS A 110 8.13 0.12 -4.64
N ILE A 111 8.58 0.97 -3.74
CA ILE A 111 7.77 1.50 -2.65
C ILE A 111 7.72 3.02 -2.79
N TYR A 112 6.52 3.55 -2.75
CA TYR A 112 6.22 4.97 -2.84
C TYR A 112 5.43 5.40 -1.62
N VAL A 113 5.64 6.62 -1.18
CA VAL A 113 4.91 7.22 -0.06
C VAL A 113 4.42 8.61 -0.43
N LYS A 114 3.31 9.00 0.16
CA LYS A 114 2.80 10.36 0.14
C LYS A 114 2.94 10.94 1.53
N GLU A 115 3.57 12.10 1.63
CA GLU A 115 3.75 12.81 2.90
C GLU A 115 2.43 12.97 3.65
N GLY A 116 2.50 12.83 4.95
CA GLY A 116 1.40 12.98 5.89
C GLY A 116 1.43 14.37 6.57
N ASN A 117 0.94 14.41 7.79
CA ASN A 117 0.84 15.66 8.56
C ASN A 117 2.19 16.16 9.11
N ASN A 118 3.20 15.28 9.19
CA ASN A 118 4.56 15.59 9.60
C ASN A 118 5.51 14.48 9.13
N ASP A 119 6.81 14.65 9.35
CA ASP A 119 7.90 13.78 8.84
C ASP A 119 7.83 12.32 9.32
N ASN A 120 7.13 12.04 10.43
CA ASN A 120 6.98 10.67 10.94
C ASN A 120 5.77 9.95 10.36
N TYR A 121 4.91 10.63 9.62
CA TYR A 121 3.67 10.08 9.10
C TYR A 121 3.61 10.20 7.58
N VAL A 122 3.02 9.18 6.97
CA VAL A 122 2.63 9.21 5.56
C VAL A 122 1.13 8.99 5.43
N SER A 123 0.52 9.63 4.44
CA SER A 123 -0.92 9.49 4.17
C SER A 123 -1.25 8.35 3.21
N GLU A 124 -0.24 7.86 2.49
CA GLU A 124 -0.34 6.72 1.59
C GLU A 124 1.00 6.01 1.49
N LEU A 125 0.95 4.68 1.45
CA LEU A 125 2.05 3.81 1.07
C LEU A 125 1.57 2.92 -0.08
N LEU A 126 2.30 2.96 -1.18
CA LEU A 126 2.04 2.15 -2.37
C LEU A 126 3.26 1.27 -2.63
N MET A 127 3.08 -0.05 -2.59
CA MET A 127 4.10 -1.01 -3.01
C MET A 127 3.66 -1.68 -4.30
N TYR A 128 4.57 -1.76 -5.25
CA TYR A 128 4.39 -2.47 -6.49
C TYR A 128 5.53 -3.47 -6.68
N VAL A 129 5.16 -4.73 -6.88
CA VAL A 129 6.08 -5.83 -7.15
C VAL A 129 5.75 -6.42 -8.50
N ASN A 130 6.76 -6.65 -9.33
CA ASN A 130 6.62 -7.27 -10.64
C ASN A 130 7.71 -8.32 -10.85
N GLY A 131 7.37 -9.42 -11.55
CA GLY A 131 8.30 -10.51 -11.85
C GLY A 131 8.48 -11.50 -10.70
N VAL A 132 7.50 -11.64 -9.81
CA VAL A 132 7.59 -12.55 -8.64
C VAL A 132 7.55 -14.01 -9.06
N GLY A 133 6.88 -14.34 -10.16
CA GLY A 133 6.60 -15.72 -10.60
C GLY A 133 7.81 -16.61 -10.80
N LYS A 134 8.98 -16.03 -11.03
CA LYS A 134 10.23 -16.81 -11.24
C LYS A 134 10.91 -17.21 -9.94
N TYR A 135 10.62 -16.54 -8.83
CA TYR A 135 11.24 -16.84 -7.53
C TYR A 135 10.38 -17.77 -6.65
N VAL A 136 9.09 -17.82 -6.92
CA VAL A 136 8.10 -18.58 -6.13
C VAL A 136 7.88 -19.98 -6.71
N ASN A 137 8.56 -20.35 -7.79
CA ASN A 137 8.51 -21.69 -8.40
C ASN A 137 9.20 -22.81 -7.57
N ASN A 138 9.54 -22.56 -6.30
CA ASN A 138 9.81 -23.64 -5.36
C ASN A 138 8.48 -24.27 -4.96
N ALA A 139 8.38 -25.59 -5.08
CA ALA A 139 7.18 -26.41 -4.89
C ALA A 139 6.45 -26.18 -3.54
N ASP A 140 7.08 -25.48 -2.60
CA ASP A 140 6.57 -25.22 -1.25
C ASP A 140 6.01 -23.79 -1.06
N SER A 141 6.00 -22.93 -2.08
CA SER A 141 5.44 -21.60 -1.95
C SER A 141 4.00 -21.55 -2.47
N PRO A 142 3.02 -21.23 -1.61
CA PRO A 142 1.61 -21.22 -2.00
C PRO A 142 1.21 -20.02 -2.88
N MET A 143 2.11 -19.07 -3.15
CA MET A 143 1.82 -17.86 -3.92
C MET A 143 2.59 -17.86 -5.23
N LYS A 144 1.90 -18.18 -6.32
CA LYS A 144 2.34 -17.86 -7.67
C LYS A 144 1.83 -16.47 -7.98
N ALA A 145 2.69 -15.50 -8.20
CA ALA A 145 2.29 -14.14 -8.55
C ALA A 145 3.25 -13.57 -9.59
N GLU A 146 2.74 -13.03 -10.68
CA GLU A 146 3.52 -12.23 -11.62
C GLU A 146 3.62 -10.78 -11.18
N SER A 147 2.54 -10.25 -10.59
CA SER A 147 2.50 -8.88 -10.09
C SER A 147 1.67 -8.75 -8.83
N VAL A 148 2.11 -7.86 -7.94
CA VAL A 148 1.41 -7.50 -6.71
C VAL A 148 1.37 -5.99 -6.57
N ILE A 149 0.19 -5.44 -6.31
CA ILE A 149 -0.01 -4.06 -5.84
C ILE A 149 -0.49 -4.13 -4.41
N LEU A 150 0.16 -3.39 -3.51
CA LEU A 150 -0.31 -3.15 -2.16
C LEU A 150 -0.48 -1.64 -1.97
N SER A 151 -1.67 -1.24 -1.57
CA SER A 151 -2.01 0.15 -1.25
C SER A 151 -2.51 0.24 0.18
N LEU A 152 -1.88 1.10 0.97
CA LEU A 152 -2.25 1.41 2.34
C LEU A 152 -2.49 2.90 2.44
N THR A 153 -3.65 3.31 2.97
CA THR A 153 -3.98 4.72 3.17
C THR A 153 -4.43 4.98 4.60
N GLY A 154 -4.23 6.21 5.05
CA GLY A 154 -4.58 6.64 6.40
C GLY A 154 -3.48 7.49 7.02
N ASN A 155 -3.48 7.60 8.35
CA ASN A 155 -2.39 8.23 9.08
C ASN A 155 -1.39 7.14 9.51
N ILE A 156 -0.41 6.88 8.66
CA ILE A 156 0.52 5.75 8.76
C ILE A 156 1.78 6.21 9.49
N ASP A 157 2.03 5.68 10.69
CA ASP A 157 3.22 5.98 11.49
C ASP A 157 4.42 5.12 11.03
N LEU A 158 5.40 5.75 10.41
CA LEU A 158 6.60 5.08 9.88
C LEU A 158 7.44 4.41 10.97
N ASN A 159 7.46 4.96 12.18
CA ASN A 159 8.22 4.38 13.30
C ASN A 159 7.59 3.05 13.75
N LYS A 160 6.26 2.95 13.74
CA LYS A 160 5.56 1.71 14.08
C LYS A 160 5.79 0.63 13.02
N ILE A 161 5.76 1.00 11.73
CA ILE A 161 6.07 0.06 10.64
C ILE A 161 7.50 -0.46 10.74
N SER A 162 8.48 0.40 11.03
CA SER A 162 9.88 0.01 11.19
C SER A 162 10.06 -1.03 12.30
N LYS A 163 9.43 -0.84 13.45
CA LYS A 163 9.47 -1.80 14.57
C LYS A 163 8.91 -3.18 14.18
N LEU A 164 7.80 -3.22 13.44
CA LEU A 164 7.22 -4.48 12.98
C LEU A 164 8.16 -5.21 12.01
N THR A 165 8.81 -4.46 11.13
CA THR A 165 9.76 -5.02 10.17
C THR A 165 10.97 -5.60 10.90
N GLU A 166 11.50 -4.91 11.90
CA GLU A 166 12.62 -5.39 12.72
C GLU A 166 12.26 -6.65 13.52
N ALA A 167 11.04 -6.75 14.03
CA ALA A 167 10.58 -7.92 14.80
C ALA A 167 10.40 -9.18 13.92
N HIS A 168 10.17 -9.03 12.62
CA HIS A 168 9.84 -10.14 11.71
C HIS A 168 10.94 -10.46 10.68
N ILE A 169 12.01 -9.66 10.58
CA ILE A 169 13.17 -10.01 9.75
C ILE A 169 14.05 -10.99 10.53
N PRO A 170 14.23 -12.23 10.08
CA PRO A 170 15.21 -13.14 10.66
C PRO A 170 16.62 -12.53 10.64
N ASP A 171 17.44 -12.88 11.59
CA ASP A 171 18.79 -12.35 11.88
C ASP A 171 19.80 -12.29 10.71
N SER A 172 19.42 -12.77 9.54
CA SER A 172 20.21 -12.73 8.29
C SER A 172 20.60 -11.34 7.79
N GLY A 173 19.94 -10.27 8.28
CA GLY A 173 20.25 -8.87 7.95
C GLY A 173 21.31 -8.20 8.84
N LYS A 174 21.69 -8.79 9.98
CA LYS A 174 22.65 -8.18 10.91
C LYS A 174 24.11 -8.18 10.45
N HIS A 175 24.45 -8.95 9.42
CA HIS A 175 25.81 -9.02 8.89
C HIS A 175 26.23 -7.85 7.99
N LEU A 176 25.36 -6.93 7.67
CA LEU A 176 25.67 -5.75 6.82
C LEU A 176 26.14 -4.50 7.59
N LYS A 177 26.22 -4.56 8.92
CA LYS A 177 26.66 -3.41 9.77
C LYS A 177 28.11 -3.47 10.24
N LYS A 178 28.99 -4.30 9.66
CA LYS A 178 30.43 -4.30 9.94
C LYS A 178 31.24 -4.41 8.66
N GLN A 179 31.41 -3.32 7.97
CA GLN A 179 32.60 -2.97 7.21
C GLN A 179 32.70 -1.46 7.13
#